data_7ab1dc8b4fa64c5d5ae5f6cd5cea256d
#
_entry.id   7ab1dc8b4fa64c5d5ae5f6cd5cea256d
#
_cell.length_a   1.000
_cell.length_b   1.000
_cell.length_c   1.000
_cell.angle_alpha   90.00
_cell.angle_beta   90.00
_cell.angle_gamma   90.00
#
_symmetry.space_group_name_H-M   'P 1'
#
loop_
_entity.id
_entity.type
_entity.pdbx_description
1 polymer ?
#
loop_
_entity_poly.entity_id
_entity_poly.type
_entity_poly.pdbx_seq_one_letter_code
_entity_poly.pdbx_strand_id
1 'polypeptide(L)'
;MAETRGVLLPAYVVADESASMGPHHQALSAGLASLCNGLRAEPMIAAKVRLAILGFSDDVQLRQGLSDMRTVERLPMLAVRGATNYGAAFADLGRRIPHDIQALKNDGYKVHRPVAFFLSDGQPTDGRHWHEPHRRLVDREATPFAPNIIACGIGSARADTMLQVATRREFAFVAVPSADIGTAIAEFFHALTASLVASGRALAGGEPQLVVTRPEQFRLAIDEV
;
A
#
# COMPACT_ATOMS: atom_id res chain seq x y z
N MET A 1 -33.35 -7.19 9.27
CA MET A 1 -32.15 -6.69 8.59
C MET A 1 -30.99 -6.84 9.56
N ALA A 2 -29.90 -7.52 9.20
CA ALA A 2 -28.75 -7.64 10.09
C ALA A 2 -28.16 -6.24 10.34
N GLU A 3 -27.92 -5.92 11.60
CA GLU A 3 -27.33 -4.64 12.03
C GLU A 3 -25.90 -4.56 11.52
N THR A 4 -25.57 -3.48 10.81
CA THR A 4 -24.24 -3.31 10.22
C THR A 4 -23.23 -2.97 11.31
N ARG A 5 -22.13 -3.73 11.42
CA ARG A 5 -21.04 -3.53 12.41
C ARG A 5 -20.22 -2.25 12.19
N GLY A 6 -20.47 -1.52 11.13
CA GLY A 6 -19.78 -0.29 10.78
C GLY A 6 -19.06 -0.38 9.42
N VAL A 7 -18.28 0.65 9.10
CA VAL A 7 -17.53 0.75 7.83
C VAL A 7 -16.05 0.53 8.10
N LEU A 8 -15.38 -0.26 7.26
CA LEU A 8 -13.94 -0.54 7.31
C LEU A 8 -13.23 -0.08 6.04
N LEU A 9 -11.99 0.38 6.19
CA LEU A 9 -11.05 0.69 5.12
C LEU A 9 -10.00 -0.43 5.02
N PRO A 10 -10.05 -1.31 4.02
CA PRO A 10 -8.96 -2.23 3.73
C PRO A 10 -7.78 -1.48 3.12
N ALA A 11 -6.61 -1.67 3.70
CA ALA A 11 -5.35 -1.07 3.25
C ALA A 11 -4.31 -2.17 3.04
N TYR A 12 -3.53 -2.04 1.98
CA TYR A 12 -2.49 -3.00 1.61
C TYR A 12 -1.17 -2.26 1.45
N VAL A 13 -0.15 -2.63 2.21
CA VAL A 13 1.23 -2.23 1.95
C VAL A 13 1.84 -3.27 1.03
N VAL A 14 2.35 -2.82 -0.10
CA VAL A 14 3.00 -3.65 -1.13
C VAL A 14 4.43 -3.15 -1.27
N ALA A 15 5.34 -3.76 -0.55
CA ALA A 15 6.72 -3.32 -0.45
C ALA A 15 7.65 -4.20 -1.30
N ASP A 16 8.53 -3.55 -2.02
CA ASP A 16 9.60 -4.19 -2.78
C ASP A 16 10.59 -4.87 -1.83
N GLU A 17 10.80 -6.15 -2.03
CA GLU A 17 11.77 -7.00 -1.33
C GLU A 17 12.90 -7.45 -2.25
N SER A 18 13.05 -6.83 -3.42
CA SER A 18 14.11 -7.18 -4.38
C SER A 18 15.51 -6.95 -3.79
N ALA A 19 16.51 -7.55 -4.45
CA ALA A 19 17.89 -7.51 -3.98
C ALA A 19 18.44 -6.10 -3.82
N SER A 20 18.00 -5.13 -4.64
CA SER A 20 18.38 -3.71 -4.55
C SER A 20 17.97 -3.07 -3.23
N MET A 21 16.88 -3.55 -2.60
CA MET A 21 16.42 -3.09 -1.28
C MET A 21 17.29 -3.60 -0.13
N GLY A 22 18.25 -4.50 -0.39
CA GLY A 22 19.12 -5.10 0.64
C GLY A 22 19.81 -4.09 1.57
N PRO A 23 20.48 -3.06 1.05
CA PRO A 23 21.10 -2.01 1.87
C PRO A 23 20.12 -1.24 2.75
N HIS A 24 18.82 -1.24 2.39
CA HIS A 24 17.77 -0.45 3.02
C HIS A 24 16.81 -1.28 3.89
N HIS A 25 17.11 -2.56 4.09
CA HIS A 25 16.26 -3.49 4.84
C HIS A 25 15.97 -3.03 6.27
N GLN A 26 16.93 -2.40 6.95
CA GLN A 26 16.71 -1.84 8.29
C GLN A 26 15.69 -0.67 8.26
N ALA A 27 15.80 0.22 7.28
CA ALA A 27 14.86 1.33 7.11
C ALA A 27 13.44 0.83 6.81
N LEU A 28 13.30 -0.21 5.97
CA LEU A 28 12.02 -0.86 5.70
C LEU A 28 11.42 -1.45 6.98
N SER A 29 12.20 -2.19 7.74
CA SER A 29 11.75 -2.82 8.99
C SER A 29 11.35 -1.79 10.04
N ALA A 30 12.16 -0.73 10.21
CA ALA A 30 11.87 0.37 11.13
C ALA A 30 10.62 1.15 10.72
N GLY A 31 10.48 1.46 9.41
CA GLY A 31 9.31 2.14 8.87
C GLY A 31 8.03 1.34 9.07
N LEU A 32 8.07 0.04 8.80
CA LEU A 32 6.94 -0.85 9.02
C LEU A 32 6.54 -0.93 10.51
N ALA A 33 7.54 -1.02 11.40
CA ALA A 33 7.29 -0.99 12.84
C ALA A 33 6.65 0.34 13.28
N SER A 34 7.14 1.47 12.73
CA SER A 34 6.58 2.81 12.98
C SER A 34 5.11 2.90 12.53
N LEU A 35 4.78 2.42 11.33
CA LEU A 35 3.40 2.34 10.84
C LEU A 35 2.49 1.57 11.80
N CYS A 36 2.90 0.35 12.17
CA CYS A 36 2.11 -0.50 13.05
C CYS A 36 1.89 0.14 14.42
N ASN A 37 2.93 0.74 15.00
CA ASN A 37 2.85 1.43 16.29
C ASN A 37 2.03 2.71 16.18
N GLY A 38 2.15 3.48 15.11
CA GLY A 38 1.35 4.67 14.85
C GLY A 38 -0.15 4.37 14.78
N LEU A 39 -0.53 3.29 14.09
CA LEU A 39 -1.92 2.85 14.07
C LEU A 39 -2.41 2.37 15.44
N ARG A 40 -1.58 1.65 16.20
CA ARG A 40 -1.93 1.19 17.57
C ARG A 40 -2.13 2.36 18.54
N ALA A 41 -1.41 3.44 18.36
CA ALA A 41 -1.53 4.65 19.18
C ALA A 41 -2.86 5.37 18.99
N GLU A 42 -3.62 5.07 17.92
CA GLU A 42 -4.91 5.68 17.59
C GLU A 42 -6.04 4.60 17.57
N PRO A 43 -6.43 4.02 18.72
CA PRO A 43 -7.29 2.81 18.77
C PRO A 43 -8.64 2.99 18.08
N MET A 44 -9.24 4.17 18.19
CA MET A 44 -10.54 4.48 17.57
C MET A 44 -10.45 4.49 16.04
N ILE A 45 -9.33 4.95 15.52
CA ILE A 45 -9.06 5.01 14.08
C ILE A 45 -8.61 3.65 13.56
N ALA A 46 -7.72 2.98 14.28
CA ALA A 46 -7.29 1.62 13.97
C ALA A 46 -8.47 0.64 13.87
N ALA A 47 -9.53 0.85 14.68
CA ALA A 47 -10.76 0.08 14.59
C ALA A 47 -11.44 0.16 13.21
N LYS A 48 -11.22 1.24 12.46
CA LYS A 48 -11.79 1.48 11.12
C LYS A 48 -10.88 0.98 9.98
N VAL A 49 -9.62 0.65 10.26
CA VAL A 49 -8.65 0.20 9.27
C VAL A 49 -8.39 -1.29 9.42
N ARG A 50 -8.26 -1.98 8.30
CA ARG A 50 -7.68 -3.33 8.23
C ARG A 50 -6.47 -3.26 7.35
N LEU A 51 -5.33 -3.72 7.86
CA LEU A 51 -4.04 -3.62 7.17
C LEU A 51 -3.52 -5.00 6.80
N ALA A 52 -3.14 -5.16 5.54
CA ALA A 52 -2.34 -6.28 5.05
C ALA A 52 -0.96 -5.79 4.63
N ILE A 53 0.05 -6.65 4.75
CA ILE A 53 1.42 -6.34 4.36
C ILE A 53 1.93 -7.46 3.47
N LEU A 54 2.33 -7.08 2.27
CA LEU A 54 2.85 -7.94 1.23
C LEU A 54 4.27 -7.50 0.88
N GLY A 55 5.17 -8.45 0.83
CA GLY A 55 6.49 -8.26 0.24
C GLY A 55 6.51 -8.90 -1.14
N PHE A 56 6.90 -8.18 -2.16
CA PHE A 56 7.03 -8.71 -3.51
C PHE A 56 8.48 -8.70 -4.00
N SER A 57 8.82 -9.70 -4.80
CA SER A 57 10.07 -9.86 -5.50
C SER A 57 9.85 -10.72 -6.74
N ASP A 58 10.41 -11.92 -6.87
CA ASP A 58 10.06 -12.89 -7.92
C ASP A 58 8.60 -13.35 -7.80
N ASP A 59 8.14 -13.49 -6.57
CA ASP A 59 6.78 -13.82 -6.16
C ASP A 59 6.28 -12.84 -5.07
N VAL A 60 5.08 -13.06 -4.55
CA VAL A 60 4.53 -12.29 -3.43
C VAL A 60 4.46 -13.15 -2.18
N GLN A 61 4.96 -12.62 -1.08
CA GLN A 61 4.81 -13.21 0.24
C GLN A 61 3.92 -12.37 1.14
N LEU A 62 2.89 -13.01 1.69
CA LEU A 62 2.02 -12.40 2.67
C LEU A 62 2.76 -12.33 4.01
N ARG A 63 3.16 -11.14 4.41
CA ARG A 63 3.85 -10.87 5.69
C ARG A 63 2.86 -10.69 6.83
N GLN A 64 1.70 -10.10 6.52
CA GLN A 64 0.57 -9.94 7.43
C GLN A 64 -0.72 -10.00 6.63
N GLY A 65 -1.63 -10.90 7.00
CA GLY A 65 -2.99 -10.94 6.46
C GLY A 65 -3.81 -9.71 6.87
N LEU A 66 -4.88 -9.43 6.14
CA LEU A 66 -5.73 -8.27 6.40
C LEU A 66 -6.32 -8.32 7.82
N SER A 67 -5.78 -7.50 8.71
CA SER A 67 -6.02 -7.58 10.15
C SER A 67 -6.21 -6.22 10.81
N ASP A 68 -6.82 -6.25 11.98
CA ASP A 68 -6.83 -5.14 12.91
C ASP A 68 -5.46 -5.06 13.61
N MET A 69 -4.72 -4.01 13.38
CA MET A 69 -3.35 -3.89 13.91
C MET A 69 -3.28 -3.82 15.44
N ARG A 70 -4.40 -3.57 16.11
CA ARG A 70 -4.49 -3.63 17.59
C ARG A 70 -4.36 -5.05 18.11
N THR A 71 -4.72 -6.06 17.32
CA THR A 71 -4.73 -7.48 17.70
C THR A 71 -3.49 -8.25 17.21
N VAL A 72 -2.64 -7.63 16.41
CA VAL A 72 -1.43 -8.27 15.88
C VAL A 72 -0.35 -8.28 16.96
N GLU A 73 0.04 -9.45 17.44
CA GLU A 73 1.03 -9.60 18.51
C GLU A 73 2.47 -9.37 18.02
N ARG A 74 2.80 -9.94 16.87
CA ARG A 74 4.15 -9.86 16.28
C ARG A 74 4.14 -8.93 15.07
N LEU A 75 5.09 -8.01 15.03
CA LEU A 75 5.26 -7.17 13.86
C LEU A 75 5.74 -8.02 12.67
N PRO A 76 5.15 -7.83 11.49
CA PRO A 76 5.61 -8.49 10.29
C PRO A 76 7.00 -8.00 9.90
N MET A 77 7.79 -8.88 9.31
CA MET A 77 9.13 -8.57 8.82
C MET A 77 9.16 -8.71 7.29
N LEU A 78 9.73 -7.72 6.63
CA LEU A 78 10.10 -7.80 5.22
C LEU A 78 11.42 -8.54 5.07
N ALA A 79 11.70 -9.11 3.91
CA ALA A 79 12.93 -9.85 3.64
C ALA A 79 13.54 -9.38 2.31
N VAL A 80 14.85 -9.52 2.19
CA VAL A 80 15.53 -9.27 0.91
C VAL A 80 15.49 -10.56 0.09
N ARG A 81 15.07 -10.45 -1.19
CA ARG A 81 14.91 -11.61 -2.08
C ARG A 81 15.52 -11.34 -3.46
N GLY A 82 14.89 -11.77 -4.55
CA GLY A 82 15.40 -11.78 -5.91
C GLY A 82 15.09 -10.53 -6.74
N ALA A 83 14.28 -10.72 -7.78
CA ALA A 83 13.95 -9.71 -8.80
C ALA A 83 12.80 -8.77 -8.38
N THR A 84 12.40 -7.87 -9.28
CA THR A 84 11.35 -6.86 -9.05
C THR A 84 10.17 -7.17 -9.99
N ASN A 85 9.32 -8.14 -9.64
CA ASN A 85 8.21 -8.59 -10.48
C ASN A 85 6.90 -7.87 -10.10
N TYR A 86 6.58 -6.80 -10.81
CA TYR A 86 5.34 -6.03 -10.60
C TYR A 86 4.09 -6.84 -10.98
N GLY A 87 4.18 -7.68 -12.00
CA GLY A 87 3.08 -8.53 -12.44
C GLY A 87 2.63 -9.50 -11.35
N ALA A 88 3.59 -10.09 -10.62
CA ALA A 88 3.28 -10.94 -9.47
C ALA A 88 2.53 -10.17 -8.38
N ALA A 89 2.98 -8.94 -8.06
CA ALA A 89 2.34 -8.08 -7.06
C ALA A 89 0.87 -7.75 -7.43
N PHE A 90 0.63 -7.32 -8.67
CA PHE A 90 -0.72 -6.97 -9.12
C PHE A 90 -1.63 -8.18 -9.28
N ALA A 91 -1.11 -9.30 -9.76
CA ALA A 91 -1.87 -10.55 -9.84
C ALA A 91 -2.27 -11.07 -8.45
N ASP A 92 -1.41 -10.97 -7.45
CA ASP A 92 -1.74 -11.36 -6.08
C ASP A 92 -2.82 -10.46 -5.48
N LEU A 93 -2.68 -9.13 -5.60
CA LEU A 93 -3.71 -8.17 -5.16
C LEU A 93 -5.06 -8.44 -5.84
N GLY A 94 -5.06 -8.76 -7.13
CA GLY A 94 -6.27 -9.08 -7.90
C GLY A 94 -7.04 -10.28 -7.38
N ARG A 95 -6.33 -11.29 -6.82
CA ARG A 95 -6.95 -12.45 -6.17
C ARG A 95 -7.32 -12.17 -4.71
N ARG A 96 -6.46 -11.49 -3.98
CA ARG A 96 -6.56 -11.27 -2.54
C ARG A 96 -7.66 -10.30 -2.16
N ILE A 97 -7.71 -9.14 -2.80
CA ILE A 97 -8.67 -8.07 -2.47
C ILE A 97 -10.13 -8.56 -2.49
N PRO A 98 -10.62 -9.22 -3.55
CA PRO A 98 -11.99 -9.73 -3.56
C PRO A 98 -12.30 -10.71 -2.43
N HIS A 99 -11.35 -11.63 -2.14
CA HIS A 99 -11.48 -12.61 -1.06
C HIS A 99 -11.58 -11.92 0.31
N ASP A 100 -10.67 -11.01 0.61
CA ASP A 100 -10.60 -10.30 1.88
C ASP A 100 -11.84 -9.43 2.11
N ILE A 101 -12.31 -8.72 1.05
CA ILE A 101 -13.52 -7.91 1.13
C ILE A 101 -14.75 -8.77 1.37
N GLN A 102 -14.84 -9.92 0.71
CA GLN A 102 -15.97 -10.83 0.92
C GLN A 102 -16.00 -11.36 2.37
N ALA A 103 -14.84 -11.68 2.93
CA ALA A 103 -14.73 -12.07 4.34
C ALA A 103 -15.24 -10.97 5.27
N LEU A 104 -14.80 -9.71 5.09
CA LEU A 104 -15.28 -8.58 5.89
C LEU A 104 -16.79 -8.35 5.76
N LYS A 105 -17.34 -8.54 4.55
CA LYS A 105 -18.79 -8.42 4.33
C LYS A 105 -19.56 -9.55 5.00
N ASN A 106 -19.04 -10.78 4.98
CA ASN A 106 -19.64 -11.92 5.68
C ASN A 106 -19.65 -11.70 7.20
N ASP A 107 -18.66 -10.97 7.72
CA ASP A 107 -18.61 -10.55 9.14
C ASP A 107 -19.55 -9.38 9.47
N GLY A 108 -20.34 -8.90 8.50
CA GLY A 108 -21.35 -7.85 8.69
C GLY A 108 -20.81 -6.42 8.56
N TYR A 109 -19.62 -6.21 8.03
CA TYR A 109 -19.08 -4.87 7.79
C TYR A 109 -19.47 -4.31 6.42
N LYS A 110 -19.68 -3.00 6.36
CA LYS A 110 -19.57 -2.25 5.11
C LYS A 110 -18.10 -1.98 4.84
N VAL A 111 -17.71 -2.04 3.56
CA VAL A 111 -16.31 -1.91 3.16
C VAL A 111 -16.15 -0.71 2.23
N HIS A 112 -15.27 0.20 2.62
CA HIS A 112 -14.83 1.29 1.76
C HIS A 112 -13.93 0.75 0.64
N ARG A 113 -13.78 1.51 -0.45
CA ARG A 113 -12.86 1.14 -1.54
C ARG A 113 -11.45 0.88 -0.98
N PRO A 114 -10.85 -0.27 -1.29
CA PRO A 114 -9.50 -0.60 -0.83
C PRO A 114 -8.46 0.41 -1.31
N VAL A 115 -7.39 0.55 -0.54
CA VAL A 115 -6.21 1.31 -0.92
C VAL A 115 -4.97 0.42 -0.86
N ALA A 116 -4.12 0.49 -1.89
CA ALA A 116 -2.82 -0.16 -1.93
C ALA A 116 -1.73 0.91 -1.98
N PHE A 117 -0.77 0.85 -1.06
CA PHE A 117 0.43 1.68 -1.03
C PHE A 117 1.58 0.84 -1.58
N PHE A 118 2.01 1.19 -2.77
CA PHE A 118 3.06 0.50 -3.51
C PHE A 118 4.38 1.24 -3.38
N LEU A 119 5.41 0.57 -2.87
CA LEU A 119 6.77 1.10 -2.72
C LEU A 119 7.76 0.24 -3.49
N SER A 120 8.56 0.85 -4.38
CA SER A 120 9.65 0.19 -5.08
C SER A 120 10.83 1.13 -5.31
N ASP A 121 12.05 0.58 -5.32
CA ASP A 121 13.30 1.30 -5.59
C ASP A 121 13.80 1.12 -7.02
N GLY A 122 13.12 0.33 -7.84
CA GLY A 122 13.59 -0.06 -9.17
C GLY A 122 12.52 -0.06 -10.26
N GLN A 123 12.97 -0.51 -11.41
CA GLN A 123 12.12 -0.76 -12.56
C GLN A 123 11.63 -2.22 -12.54
N PRO A 124 10.42 -2.50 -13.07
CA PRO A 124 9.96 -3.87 -13.18
C PRO A 124 10.89 -4.70 -14.06
N THR A 125 11.33 -5.85 -13.54
CA THR A 125 12.20 -6.79 -14.26
C THR A 125 11.41 -7.73 -15.17
N ASP A 126 10.09 -7.80 -15.04
CA ASP A 126 9.16 -8.56 -15.86
C ASP A 126 8.74 -7.83 -17.16
N GLY A 127 9.45 -6.74 -17.51
CA GLY A 127 9.24 -5.98 -18.74
C GLY A 127 7.85 -5.35 -18.80
N ARG A 128 7.04 -5.77 -19.79
CA ARG A 128 5.65 -5.28 -19.96
C ARG A 128 4.61 -6.26 -19.43
N HIS A 129 5.00 -7.39 -18.88
CA HIS A 129 4.04 -8.41 -18.44
C HIS A 129 3.17 -7.97 -17.27
N TRP A 130 3.60 -6.99 -16.47
CA TRP A 130 2.83 -6.45 -15.36
C TRP A 130 1.61 -5.60 -15.79
N HIS A 131 1.58 -5.07 -17.02
CA HIS A 131 0.50 -4.18 -17.47
C HIS A 131 -0.87 -4.87 -17.47
N GLU A 132 -0.93 -6.13 -17.88
CA GLU A 132 -2.21 -6.86 -17.96
C GLU A 132 -2.78 -7.19 -16.57
N PRO A 133 -2.03 -7.75 -15.62
CA PRO A 133 -2.51 -7.92 -14.25
C PRO A 133 -2.91 -6.59 -13.58
N HIS A 134 -2.13 -5.51 -13.81
CA HIS A 134 -2.45 -4.18 -13.30
C HIS A 134 -3.76 -3.66 -13.89
N ARG A 135 -3.92 -3.69 -15.22
CA ARG A 135 -5.14 -3.24 -15.90
C ARG A 135 -6.37 -3.94 -15.36
N ARG A 136 -6.32 -5.26 -15.16
CA ARG A 136 -7.42 -6.04 -14.58
C ARG A 136 -7.72 -5.63 -13.14
N LEU A 137 -6.69 -5.39 -12.34
CA LEU A 137 -6.82 -4.99 -10.93
C LEU A 137 -7.54 -3.65 -10.77
N VAL A 138 -7.21 -2.67 -11.64
CA VAL A 138 -7.73 -1.30 -11.52
C VAL A 138 -8.98 -1.03 -12.34
N ASP A 139 -9.44 -1.98 -13.14
CA ASP A 139 -10.65 -1.89 -13.95
C ASP A 139 -11.89 -1.84 -13.04
N ARG A 140 -12.48 -0.67 -12.92
CA ARG A 140 -13.65 -0.43 -12.04
C ARG A 140 -14.95 -0.96 -12.59
N GLU A 141 -15.02 -1.23 -13.88
CA GLU A 141 -16.22 -1.79 -14.54
C GLU A 141 -16.25 -3.30 -14.33
N ALA A 142 -15.12 -3.97 -14.53
CA ALA A 142 -15.01 -5.42 -14.35
C ALA A 142 -14.77 -5.83 -12.88
N THR A 143 -14.14 -4.96 -12.07
CA THR A 143 -13.71 -5.26 -10.69
C THR A 143 -14.38 -4.30 -9.70
N PRO A 144 -15.51 -4.67 -9.07
CA PRO A 144 -16.23 -3.80 -8.12
C PRO A 144 -15.35 -3.32 -6.95
N PHE A 145 -14.31 -4.10 -6.61
CA PHE A 145 -13.36 -3.84 -5.53
C PHE A 145 -12.01 -3.32 -6.01
N ALA A 146 -11.94 -2.80 -7.24
CA ALA A 146 -10.72 -2.19 -7.77
C ALA A 146 -10.16 -1.16 -6.79
N PRO A 147 -8.90 -1.31 -6.33
CA PRO A 147 -8.33 -0.45 -5.31
C PRO A 147 -7.97 0.94 -5.86
N ASN A 148 -7.76 1.89 -4.95
CA ASN A 148 -6.89 3.02 -5.25
C ASN A 148 -5.44 2.58 -5.02
N ILE A 149 -4.56 2.80 -5.99
CA ILE A 149 -3.12 2.51 -5.85
C ILE A 149 -2.39 3.84 -5.74
N ILE A 150 -1.66 3.99 -4.63
CA ILE A 150 -0.72 5.09 -4.38
C ILE A 150 0.67 4.52 -4.62
N ALA A 151 1.36 5.04 -5.62
CA ALA A 151 2.67 4.55 -6.04
C ALA A 151 3.78 5.51 -5.57
N CYS A 152 4.76 4.98 -4.87
CA CYS A 152 5.91 5.71 -4.37
C CYS A 152 7.20 5.05 -4.89
N GLY A 153 7.91 5.76 -5.74
CA GLY A 153 9.20 5.36 -6.27
C GLY A 153 10.35 6.00 -5.50
N ILE A 154 11.34 5.21 -5.12
CA ILE A 154 12.59 5.65 -4.52
C ILE A 154 13.77 5.16 -5.35
N GLY A 155 14.98 5.64 -5.09
CA GLY A 155 16.19 5.17 -5.77
C GLY A 155 16.15 5.34 -7.28
N SER A 156 16.16 4.22 -8.01
CA SER A 156 16.15 4.19 -9.48
C SER A 156 14.75 4.09 -10.11
N ALA A 157 13.70 4.13 -9.29
CA ALA A 157 12.33 4.10 -9.79
C ALA A 157 12.02 5.35 -10.64
N ARG A 158 11.40 5.16 -11.80
CA ARG A 158 11.10 6.24 -12.75
C ARG A 158 9.72 6.81 -12.55
N ALA A 159 9.59 8.12 -12.75
CA ALA A 159 8.33 8.84 -12.64
C ALA A 159 7.25 8.30 -13.59
N ASP A 160 7.62 7.99 -14.84
CA ASP A 160 6.71 7.44 -15.84
C ASP A 160 6.15 6.05 -15.42
N THR A 161 6.96 5.22 -14.79
CA THR A 161 6.52 3.94 -14.25
C THR A 161 5.56 4.13 -13.07
N MET A 162 5.87 5.04 -12.15
CA MET A 162 4.97 5.34 -11.02
C MET A 162 3.62 5.91 -11.48
N LEU A 163 3.62 6.76 -12.52
CA LEU A 163 2.39 7.27 -13.13
C LEU A 163 1.53 6.18 -13.76
N GLN A 164 2.14 5.12 -14.28
CA GLN A 164 1.41 3.98 -14.84
C GLN A 164 0.87 3.04 -13.76
N VAL A 165 1.58 2.91 -12.63
CA VAL A 165 1.16 2.09 -11.48
C VAL A 165 0.03 2.75 -10.69
N ALA A 166 0.10 4.05 -10.49
CA ALA A 166 -0.89 4.79 -9.72
C ALA A 166 -2.26 4.85 -10.44
N THR A 167 -3.34 4.73 -9.68
CA THR A 167 -4.71 4.84 -10.24
C THR A 167 -5.14 6.27 -10.57
N ARG A 168 -4.39 7.26 -10.07
CA ARG A 168 -4.56 8.69 -10.37
C ARG A 168 -3.18 9.33 -10.43
N ARG A 169 -3.05 10.39 -11.23
CA ARG A 169 -1.77 11.11 -11.37
C ARG A 169 -1.29 11.72 -10.05
N GLU A 170 -2.21 12.21 -9.24
CA GLU A 170 -1.94 12.77 -7.92
C GLU A 170 -1.57 11.72 -6.85
N PHE A 171 -1.63 10.44 -7.18
CA PHE A 171 -1.22 9.31 -6.35
C PHE A 171 0.14 8.73 -6.75
N ALA A 172 0.82 9.32 -7.72
CA ALA A 172 2.14 8.92 -8.16
C ALA A 172 3.21 9.87 -7.59
N PHE A 173 4.11 9.32 -6.80
CA PHE A 173 5.18 10.06 -6.13
C PHE A 173 6.54 9.45 -6.46
N VAL A 174 7.56 10.30 -6.57
CA VAL A 174 8.96 9.88 -6.66
C VAL A 174 9.79 10.67 -5.66
N ALA A 175 10.74 10.01 -5.03
CA ALA A 175 11.69 10.67 -4.14
C ALA A 175 12.52 11.69 -4.91
N VAL A 176 12.83 12.83 -4.29
CA VAL A 176 13.73 13.81 -4.91
C VAL A 176 15.13 13.21 -5.11
N PRO A 177 15.85 13.52 -6.18
CA PRO A 177 17.13 12.87 -6.51
C PRO A 177 18.21 12.97 -5.42
N SER A 178 18.13 13.99 -4.58
CA SER A 178 19.06 14.21 -3.46
C SER A 178 18.66 13.49 -2.18
N ALA A 179 17.49 12.80 -2.16
CA ALA A 179 17.03 12.12 -0.97
C ALA A 179 17.89 10.90 -0.67
N ASP A 180 18.31 10.74 0.59
CA ASP A 180 18.79 9.46 1.08
C ASP A 180 17.66 8.44 1.05
N ILE A 181 17.92 7.25 0.51
CA ILE A 181 16.88 6.22 0.33
C ILE A 181 16.29 5.77 1.67
N GLY A 182 17.11 5.64 2.71
CA GLY A 182 16.64 5.27 4.05
C GLY A 182 15.68 6.31 4.61
N THR A 183 15.99 7.58 4.43
CA THR A 183 15.12 8.71 4.81
C THR A 183 13.83 8.71 3.97
N ALA A 184 13.92 8.49 2.67
CA ALA A 184 12.73 8.42 1.81
C ALA A 184 11.79 7.27 2.22
N ILE A 185 12.33 6.12 2.62
CA ILE A 185 11.54 5.01 3.17
C ILE A 185 10.82 5.42 4.46
N ALA A 186 11.52 6.07 5.39
CA ALA A 186 10.92 6.54 6.64
C ALA A 186 9.78 7.53 6.38
N GLU A 187 9.98 8.49 5.46
CA GLU A 187 8.97 9.46 5.04
C GLU A 187 7.77 8.80 4.36
N PHE A 188 8.00 7.77 3.54
CA PHE A 188 6.91 6.98 2.95
C PHE A 188 6.02 6.39 4.05
N PHE A 189 6.59 5.69 5.03
CA PHE A 189 5.82 5.07 6.12
C PHE A 189 5.14 6.10 7.03
N HIS A 190 5.79 7.25 7.26
CA HIS A 190 5.18 8.37 7.99
C HIS A 190 3.94 8.90 7.27
N ALA A 191 4.06 9.23 5.98
CA ALA A 191 2.95 9.71 5.17
C ALA A 191 1.83 8.69 5.00
N LEU A 192 2.18 7.39 4.90
CA LEU A 192 1.22 6.29 4.87
C LEU A 192 0.43 6.23 6.19
N THR A 193 1.11 6.32 7.32
CA THR A 193 0.46 6.36 8.65
C THR A 193 -0.50 7.55 8.74
N ALA A 194 -0.04 8.75 8.38
CA ALA A 194 -0.86 9.96 8.37
C ALA A 194 -2.08 9.81 7.45
N SER A 195 -1.91 9.21 6.26
CA SER A 195 -2.98 8.97 5.30
C SER A 195 -4.04 8.01 5.87
N LEU A 196 -3.62 6.91 6.49
CA LEU A 196 -4.55 5.94 7.11
C LEU A 196 -5.29 6.53 8.30
N VAL A 197 -4.59 7.29 9.15
CA VAL A 197 -5.20 7.97 10.31
C VAL A 197 -6.22 9.00 9.83
N ALA A 198 -5.89 9.85 8.87
CA ALA A 198 -6.79 10.87 8.34
C ALA A 198 -8.02 10.24 7.64
N SER A 199 -7.81 9.19 6.82
CA SER A 199 -8.91 8.46 6.18
C SER A 199 -9.81 7.76 7.19
N GLY A 200 -9.23 7.16 8.24
CA GLY A 200 -9.97 6.53 9.32
C GLY A 200 -10.81 7.53 10.13
N ARG A 201 -10.30 8.75 10.36
CA ARG A 201 -11.06 9.87 10.97
C ARG A 201 -12.23 10.30 10.10
N ALA A 202 -12.02 10.46 8.79
CA ALA A 202 -13.09 10.79 7.84
C ALA A 202 -14.19 9.72 7.86
N LEU A 203 -13.82 8.42 7.88
CA LEU A 203 -14.77 7.31 8.03
C LEU A 203 -15.54 7.35 9.36
N ALA A 204 -14.86 7.66 10.46
CA ALA A 204 -15.49 7.78 11.78
C ALA A 204 -16.46 8.97 11.86
N GLY A 205 -16.16 10.05 11.16
CA GLY A 205 -16.99 11.26 11.03
C GLY A 205 -18.19 11.10 10.07
N GLY A 206 -18.35 9.96 9.41
CA GLY A 206 -19.43 9.72 8.45
C GLY A 206 -19.20 10.28 7.04
N GLU A 207 -18.02 10.83 6.77
CA GLU A 207 -17.59 11.32 5.46
C GLU A 207 -16.50 10.39 4.88
N PRO A 208 -16.87 9.28 4.23
CA PRO A 208 -15.91 8.31 3.74
C PRO A 208 -15.07 8.89 2.60
N GLN A 209 -13.88 9.37 2.92
CA GLN A 209 -12.93 9.92 1.98
C GLN A 209 -11.55 9.30 2.19
N LEU A 210 -10.87 8.94 1.09
CA LEU A 210 -9.46 8.61 1.12
C LEU A 210 -8.65 9.92 1.16
N VAL A 211 -7.89 10.10 2.23
CA VAL A 211 -6.96 11.23 2.40
C VAL A 211 -5.56 10.70 2.11
N VAL A 212 -4.85 11.32 1.18
CA VAL A 212 -3.47 10.95 0.83
C VAL A 212 -2.53 12.07 1.22
N THR A 213 -1.62 11.77 2.14
CA THR A 213 -0.55 12.66 2.57
C THR A 213 0.67 12.41 1.70
N ARG A 214 1.24 13.46 1.11
CA ARG A 214 2.48 13.38 0.35
C ARG A 214 3.67 13.28 1.32
N PRO A 215 4.61 12.34 1.12
CA PRO A 215 5.85 12.31 1.90
C PRO A 215 6.69 13.58 1.62
N GLU A 216 7.40 14.09 2.62
CA GLU A 216 8.11 15.38 2.51
C GLU A 216 9.20 15.38 1.44
N GLN A 217 9.97 14.29 1.32
CA GLN A 217 11.05 14.15 0.34
C GLN A 217 10.58 13.57 -1.00
N PHE A 218 9.28 13.66 -1.28
CA PHE A 218 8.72 13.22 -2.54
C PHE A 218 8.08 14.37 -3.29
N ARG A 219 8.12 14.30 -4.60
CA ARG A 219 7.39 15.17 -5.52
C ARG A 219 6.38 14.36 -6.33
N LEU A 220 5.43 15.01 -6.92
CA LEU A 220 4.51 14.36 -7.82
C LEU A 220 5.28 13.86 -9.05
N ALA A 221 5.06 12.62 -9.43
CA ALA A 221 5.72 12.03 -10.59
C ALA A 221 5.38 12.78 -11.90
N ILE A 222 4.23 13.43 -11.95
CA ILE A 222 3.79 14.25 -13.10
C ILE A 222 4.70 15.48 -13.34
N ASP A 223 5.40 15.95 -12.33
CA ASP A 223 6.29 17.11 -12.45
C ASP A 223 7.66 16.72 -13.05
N GLU A 224 7.91 15.41 -13.27
CA GLU A 224 9.16 14.83 -13.73
C GLU A 224 9.14 14.34 -15.19
N VAL A 225 7.99 14.34 -15.84
CA VAL A 225 7.76 13.73 -17.17
C VAL A 225 7.59 14.78 -18.25
#